data_6a4ca7bed72e78dc4a0534031c90f805
#
_entry.id   6a4ca7bed72e78dc4a0534031c90f805
#
_cell.length_a   1.000
_cell.length_b   1.000
_cell.length_c   1.000
_cell.angle_alpha   90.00
_cell.angle_beta   90.00
_cell.angle_gamma   90.00
#
_symmetry.space_group_name_H-M   'P 1'
#
loop_
_entity.id
_entity.type
_entity.pdbx_description
1 polymer ?
#
loop_
_entity_poly.entity_id
_entity_poly.type
_entity_poly.pdbx_seq_one_letter_code
_entity_poly.pdbx_strand_id
1 'polypeptide(L)'
;MANFNTHLLVASAASLGAALVAVNVHLIADTDMPWLIFLGILGGLLPDIDASNSRPVRLLFTVLALLGAAAALHALKSHYSPYPLLLILAGAYLSIRYGLFALFNALTVHRGVFHSVLAALFFALLMTCISYHFLHRNALHAWLDGFFIALGFVVHLLLDEVYSVDLSNSRMKSSFGTALKLYSYNNMAASALMILCTMTLYWMAPSPMPLIKVWQGAQWSLFQPSI
;
A
#
# COMPACT_ATOMS: atom_id res chain seq x y z
N MET A 1 15.86 -12.55 3.48
CA MET A 1 15.04 -11.56 2.78
C MET A 1 15.28 -11.69 1.30
N ALA A 2 14.23 -11.60 0.50
CA ALA A 2 14.35 -11.50 -0.94
C ALA A 2 14.99 -10.14 -1.32
N ASN A 3 15.51 -10.03 -2.53
CA ASN A 3 16.03 -8.74 -3.02
C ASN A 3 14.89 -7.87 -3.56
N PHE A 4 15.13 -6.57 -3.73
CA PHE A 4 14.16 -5.59 -4.23
C PHE A 4 13.48 -6.04 -5.55
N ASN A 5 14.27 -6.57 -6.49
CA ASN A 5 13.73 -6.99 -7.79
C ASN A 5 12.77 -8.18 -7.66
N THR A 6 13.05 -9.10 -6.72
CA THR A 6 12.16 -10.24 -6.44
C THR A 6 10.83 -9.77 -5.84
N HIS A 7 10.86 -8.86 -4.85
CA HIS A 7 9.64 -8.28 -4.30
C HIS A 7 8.81 -7.57 -5.37
N LEU A 8 9.46 -6.74 -6.18
CA LEU A 8 8.81 -6.01 -7.27
C LEU A 8 8.17 -6.97 -8.30
N LEU A 9 8.92 -7.99 -8.75
CA LEU A 9 8.45 -8.93 -9.77
C LEU A 9 7.27 -9.76 -9.25
N VAL A 10 7.36 -10.31 -8.04
CA VAL A 10 6.31 -11.19 -7.50
C VAL A 10 5.07 -10.38 -7.12
N ALA A 11 5.23 -9.18 -6.56
CA ALA A 11 4.10 -8.29 -6.29
C ALA A 11 3.39 -7.88 -7.60
N SER A 12 4.16 -7.60 -8.67
CA SER A 12 3.60 -7.30 -10.00
C SER A 12 2.83 -8.48 -10.57
N ALA A 13 3.39 -9.68 -10.51
CA ALA A 13 2.75 -10.90 -11.02
C ALA A 13 1.47 -11.24 -10.24
N ALA A 14 1.51 -11.15 -8.90
CA ALA A 14 0.36 -11.39 -8.04
C ALA A 14 -0.76 -10.36 -8.30
N SER A 15 -0.40 -9.08 -8.44
CA SER A 15 -1.35 -8.01 -8.73
C SER A 15 -1.97 -8.14 -10.11
N LEU A 16 -1.18 -8.51 -11.13
CA LEU A 16 -1.69 -8.80 -12.48
C LEU A 16 -2.66 -9.98 -12.45
N GLY A 17 -2.29 -11.08 -11.79
CA GLY A 17 -3.16 -12.25 -11.65
C GLY A 17 -4.48 -11.92 -10.95
N ALA A 18 -4.43 -11.18 -9.85
CA ALA A 18 -5.63 -10.75 -9.13
C ALA A 18 -6.52 -9.82 -9.98
N ALA A 19 -5.92 -8.88 -10.73
CA ALA A 19 -6.65 -7.98 -11.61
C ALA A 19 -7.34 -8.73 -12.76
N LEU A 20 -6.64 -9.69 -13.39
CA LEU A 20 -7.22 -10.57 -14.41
C LEU A 20 -8.42 -11.38 -13.87
N VAL A 21 -8.30 -11.93 -12.66
CA VAL A 21 -9.42 -12.62 -12.03
C VAL A 21 -10.58 -11.66 -11.79
N ALA A 22 -10.33 -10.46 -11.28
CA ALA A 22 -11.37 -9.46 -11.01
C ALA A 22 -12.11 -9.02 -12.28
N VAL A 23 -11.43 -8.90 -13.43
CA VAL A 23 -12.04 -8.64 -14.73
C VAL A 23 -12.88 -9.84 -15.18
N ASN A 24 -12.33 -11.06 -15.12
CA ASN A 24 -13.03 -12.26 -15.58
C ASN A 24 -14.33 -12.53 -14.80
N VAL A 25 -14.39 -12.15 -13.51
CA VAL A 25 -15.62 -12.24 -12.71
C VAL A 25 -16.48 -10.97 -12.79
N HIS A 26 -16.19 -10.08 -13.73
CA HIS A 26 -16.90 -8.82 -13.95
C HIS A 26 -17.00 -7.90 -12.72
N LEU A 27 -16.01 -7.98 -11.84
CA LEU A 27 -15.93 -7.14 -10.63
C LEU A 27 -15.42 -5.74 -10.96
N ILE A 28 -14.56 -5.61 -11.97
CA ILE A 28 -13.96 -4.37 -12.45
C ILE A 28 -13.98 -4.33 -13.99
N ALA A 29 -13.88 -3.13 -14.56
CA ALA A 29 -13.65 -2.95 -15.99
C ALA A 29 -12.16 -3.13 -16.34
N ASP A 30 -11.86 -3.47 -17.60
CA ASP A 30 -10.48 -3.57 -18.11
C ASP A 30 -9.68 -2.28 -17.89
N THR A 31 -10.35 -1.15 -17.96
CA THR A 31 -9.76 0.19 -17.76
C THR A 31 -9.27 0.42 -16.33
N ASP A 32 -9.77 -0.32 -15.33
CA ASP A 32 -9.32 -0.21 -13.94
C ASP A 32 -8.06 -1.04 -13.66
N MET A 33 -7.74 -2.04 -14.50
CA MET A 33 -6.61 -2.95 -14.28
C MET A 33 -5.27 -2.23 -14.06
N PRO A 34 -4.84 -1.27 -14.90
CA PRO A 34 -3.54 -0.63 -14.73
C PRO A 34 -3.41 0.06 -13.37
N TRP A 35 -4.49 0.69 -12.90
CA TRP A 35 -4.54 1.34 -11.60
C TRP A 35 -4.38 0.34 -10.45
N LEU A 36 -5.14 -0.74 -10.47
CA LEU A 36 -5.11 -1.76 -9.42
C LEU A 36 -3.76 -2.50 -9.39
N ILE A 37 -3.18 -2.82 -10.55
CA ILE A 37 -1.84 -3.41 -10.64
C ILE A 37 -0.80 -2.45 -10.04
N PHE A 38 -0.88 -1.15 -10.36
CA PHE A 38 -0.01 -0.14 -9.78
C PHE A 38 -0.12 -0.09 -8.25
N LEU A 39 -1.35 -0.13 -7.71
CA LEU A 39 -1.57 -0.16 -6.26
C LEU A 39 -0.99 -1.41 -5.60
N GLY A 40 -1.14 -2.58 -6.22
CA GLY A 40 -0.55 -3.81 -5.70
C GLY A 40 0.99 -3.78 -5.71
N ILE A 41 1.60 -3.23 -6.77
CA ILE A 41 3.05 -3.01 -6.83
C ILE A 41 3.48 -2.05 -5.72
N LEU A 42 2.78 -0.94 -5.55
CA LEU A 42 3.04 0.02 -4.48
C LEU A 42 2.94 -0.64 -3.10
N GLY A 43 1.89 -1.43 -2.86
CA GLY A 43 1.71 -2.22 -1.65
C GLY A 43 2.91 -3.13 -1.35
N GLY A 44 3.45 -3.78 -2.40
CA GLY A 44 4.63 -4.64 -2.29
C GLY A 44 5.93 -3.89 -1.95
N LEU A 45 5.98 -2.58 -2.08
CA LEU A 45 7.14 -1.75 -1.71
C LEU A 45 7.01 -1.13 -0.32
N LEU A 46 5.78 -1.05 0.23
CA LEU A 46 5.51 -0.36 1.49
C LEU A 46 6.21 -0.98 2.72
N PRO A 47 6.36 -2.31 2.89
CA PRO A 47 7.05 -2.84 4.06
C PRO A 47 8.48 -2.33 4.23
N ASP A 48 9.17 -2.08 3.12
CA ASP A 48 10.58 -1.61 3.11
C ASP A 48 10.73 -0.09 3.32
N ILE A 49 9.65 0.63 3.58
CA ILE A 49 9.74 2.10 3.77
C ILE A 49 10.45 2.49 5.08
N ASP A 50 10.54 1.59 6.05
CA ASP A 50 11.30 1.81 7.28
C ASP A 50 12.80 1.48 7.16
N ALA A 51 13.21 0.94 6.02
CA ALA A 51 14.62 0.70 5.72
C ALA A 51 15.31 2.04 5.39
N SER A 52 15.99 2.63 6.35
CA SER A 52 16.67 3.91 6.22
C SER A 52 17.52 3.96 4.93
N ASN A 53 17.32 4.99 4.12
CA ASN A 53 18.01 5.21 2.83
C ASN A 53 17.80 4.13 1.75
N SER A 54 16.81 3.26 1.87
CA SER A 54 16.51 2.25 0.84
C SER A 54 16.02 2.90 -0.46
N ARG A 55 16.18 2.18 -1.59
CA ARG A 55 15.66 2.62 -2.90
C ARG A 55 14.13 2.78 -2.88
N PRO A 56 13.32 1.85 -2.29
CA PRO A 56 11.88 1.99 -2.18
C PRO A 56 11.46 3.28 -1.49
N VAL A 57 12.05 3.60 -0.35
CA VAL A 57 11.72 4.82 0.41
C VAL A 57 12.02 6.07 -0.39
N ARG A 58 13.21 6.15 -1.02
CA ARG A 58 13.55 7.30 -1.86
C ARG A 58 12.61 7.46 -3.03
N LEU A 59 12.20 6.34 -3.66
CA LEU A 59 11.21 6.36 -4.74
C LEU A 59 9.85 6.84 -4.25
N LEU A 60 9.36 6.29 -3.13
CA LEU A 60 8.08 6.68 -2.52
C LEU A 60 8.04 8.19 -2.25
N PHE A 61 9.05 8.74 -1.56
CA PHE A 61 9.08 10.17 -1.25
C PHE A 61 9.29 11.05 -2.50
N THR A 62 9.91 10.53 -3.56
CA THR A 62 9.97 11.22 -4.85
C THR A 62 8.58 11.29 -5.50
N VAL A 63 7.86 10.16 -5.54
CA VAL A 63 6.48 10.11 -6.07
C VAL A 63 5.55 11.02 -5.26
N LEU A 64 5.59 10.94 -3.92
CA LEU A 64 4.80 11.82 -3.05
C LEU A 64 5.12 13.30 -3.28
N ALA A 65 6.39 13.65 -3.47
CA ALA A 65 6.81 15.02 -3.74
C ALA A 65 6.29 15.52 -5.10
N LEU A 66 6.32 14.67 -6.15
CA LEU A 66 5.75 15.00 -7.46
C LEU A 66 4.22 15.17 -7.38
N LEU A 67 3.54 14.27 -6.68
CA LEU A 67 2.09 14.38 -6.46
C LEU A 67 1.73 15.63 -5.67
N GLY A 68 2.48 15.95 -4.62
CA GLY A 68 2.30 17.18 -3.84
C GLY A 68 2.51 18.46 -4.67
N ALA A 69 3.55 18.47 -5.51
CA ALA A 69 3.78 19.58 -6.44
C ALA A 69 2.65 19.67 -7.49
N ALA A 70 2.19 18.56 -8.05
CA ALA A 70 1.08 18.54 -9.00
C ALA A 70 -0.24 19.01 -8.37
N ALA A 71 -0.52 18.62 -7.13
CA ALA A 71 -1.69 19.09 -6.38
C ALA A 71 -1.60 20.60 -6.11
N ALA A 72 -0.43 21.10 -5.69
CA ALA A 72 -0.19 22.54 -5.51
C ALA A 72 -0.35 23.32 -6.84
N LEU A 73 0.15 22.77 -7.95
CA LEU A 73 -0.06 23.36 -9.29
C LEU A 73 -1.54 23.44 -9.61
N HIS A 74 -2.28 22.36 -9.43
CA HIS A 74 -3.72 22.33 -9.73
C HIS A 74 -4.48 23.37 -8.91
N ALA A 75 -4.19 23.47 -7.62
CA ALA A 75 -4.86 24.37 -6.70
C ALA A 75 -4.50 25.87 -6.91
N LEU A 76 -3.25 26.16 -7.30
CA LEU A 76 -2.71 27.51 -7.24
C LEU A 76 -2.47 28.18 -8.61
N LYS A 77 -2.57 27.43 -9.72
CA LYS A 77 -2.28 27.95 -11.08
C LYS A 77 -3.12 29.14 -11.49
N SER A 78 -4.33 29.31 -10.92
CA SER A 78 -5.21 30.44 -11.19
C SER A 78 -4.98 31.66 -10.29
N HIS A 79 -4.19 31.51 -9.22
CA HIS A 79 -3.97 32.53 -8.20
C HIS A 79 -2.60 33.21 -8.27
N TYR A 80 -1.64 32.57 -8.95
CA TYR A 80 -0.25 33.06 -8.98
C TYR A 80 0.28 33.15 -10.42
N SER A 81 1.12 34.16 -10.68
CA SER A 81 1.89 34.23 -11.92
C SER A 81 2.94 33.11 -12.01
N PRO A 82 3.47 32.80 -13.20
CA PRO A 82 4.33 31.62 -13.39
C PRO A 82 5.56 31.56 -12.49
N TYR A 83 6.21 32.70 -12.23
CA TYR A 83 7.43 32.72 -11.45
C TYR A 83 7.24 32.37 -9.96
N PRO A 84 6.35 33.07 -9.19
CA PRO A 84 6.10 32.63 -7.79
C PRO A 84 5.47 31.26 -7.72
N LEU A 85 4.67 30.85 -8.70
CA LEU A 85 4.12 29.49 -8.75
C LEU A 85 5.25 28.44 -8.82
N LEU A 86 6.25 28.64 -9.68
CA LEU A 86 7.40 27.74 -9.78
C LEU A 86 8.16 27.61 -8.46
N LEU A 87 8.35 28.71 -7.72
CA LEU A 87 8.99 28.68 -6.40
C LEU A 87 8.17 27.89 -5.37
N ILE A 88 6.84 28.04 -5.39
CA ILE A 88 5.95 27.29 -4.51
C ILE A 88 6.01 25.77 -4.82
N LEU A 89 5.99 25.41 -6.11
CA LEU A 89 6.09 24.01 -6.53
C LEU A 89 7.43 23.39 -6.15
N ALA A 90 8.53 24.11 -6.37
CA ALA A 90 9.86 23.66 -5.94
C ALA A 90 9.94 23.54 -4.41
N GLY A 91 9.41 24.49 -3.66
CA GLY A 91 9.31 24.43 -2.21
C GLY A 91 8.50 23.24 -1.71
N ALA A 92 7.33 22.98 -2.29
CA ALA A 92 6.49 21.81 -1.97
C ALA A 92 7.23 20.49 -2.26
N TYR A 93 7.85 20.38 -3.43
CA TYR A 93 8.66 19.21 -3.79
C TYR A 93 9.81 18.98 -2.80
N LEU A 94 10.62 19.99 -2.53
CA LEU A 94 11.78 19.88 -1.64
C LEU A 94 11.36 19.57 -0.20
N SER A 95 10.29 20.19 0.30
CA SER A 95 9.77 19.95 1.65
C SER A 95 9.33 18.52 1.84
N ILE A 96 8.63 17.94 0.86
CA ILE A 96 8.19 16.53 0.92
C ILE A 96 9.38 15.59 0.70
N ARG A 97 10.16 15.82 -0.35
CA ARG A 97 11.24 14.92 -0.77
C ARG A 97 12.38 14.83 0.24
N TYR A 98 12.69 15.89 0.92
CA TYR A 98 13.81 15.96 1.86
C TYR A 98 13.37 16.22 3.29
N GLY A 99 12.48 17.18 3.54
CA GLY A 99 12.03 17.53 4.89
C GLY A 99 11.19 16.43 5.52
N LEU A 100 10.09 16.02 4.85
CA LEU A 100 9.23 14.94 5.33
C LEU A 100 9.98 13.60 5.36
N PHE A 101 10.84 13.33 4.37
CA PHE A 101 11.69 12.14 4.35
C PHE A 101 12.66 12.09 5.54
N ALA A 102 13.33 13.21 5.87
CA ALA A 102 14.22 13.27 7.02
C ALA A 102 13.48 13.07 8.34
N LEU A 103 12.32 13.70 8.49
CA LEU A 103 11.44 13.50 9.65
C LEU A 103 10.99 12.06 9.79
N PHE A 104 10.54 11.45 8.67
CA PHE A 104 10.15 10.04 8.64
C PHE A 104 11.29 9.12 9.08
N ASN A 105 12.51 9.29 8.52
CA ASN A 105 13.66 8.50 8.90
C ASN A 105 14.08 8.69 10.38
N ALA A 106 13.86 9.86 10.94
CA ALA A 106 14.16 10.12 12.36
C ALA A 106 13.16 9.43 13.31
N LEU A 107 11.92 9.21 12.83
CA LEU A 107 10.84 8.62 13.62
C LEU A 107 10.69 7.10 13.43
N THR A 108 11.30 6.52 12.39
CA THR A 108 11.17 5.09 12.06
C THR A 108 12.41 4.30 12.42
N VAL A 109 12.21 3.11 13.01
CA VAL A 109 13.26 2.14 13.32
C VAL A 109 13.13 0.99 12.33
N HIS A 110 14.23 0.61 11.69
CA HIS A 110 14.27 -0.49 10.72
C HIS A 110 13.68 -1.80 11.28
N ARG A 111 12.82 -2.47 10.47
CA ARG A 111 12.03 -3.66 10.87
C ARG A 111 11.09 -3.40 12.05
N GLY A 112 10.62 -2.19 12.20
CA GLY A 112 9.70 -1.78 13.24
C GLY A 112 8.26 -2.23 12.98
N VAL A 113 7.32 -1.29 13.16
CA VAL A 113 5.88 -1.51 13.04
C VAL A 113 5.46 -1.79 11.59
N PHE A 114 6.19 -1.27 10.60
CA PHE A 114 5.85 -1.40 9.17
C PHE A 114 5.99 -2.82 8.62
N HIS A 115 6.82 -3.68 9.20
CA HIS A 115 6.88 -5.10 8.87
C HIS A 115 5.90 -5.90 9.73
N SER A 116 4.59 -5.68 9.53
CA SER A 116 3.53 -6.37 10.28
C SER A 116 2.22 -6.44 9.50
N VAL A 117 1.36 -7.39 9.86
CA VAL A 117 -0.01 -7.50 9.32
C VAL A 117 -0.84 -6.26 9.67
N LEU A 118 -0.61 -5.67 10.84
CA LEU A 118 -1.25 -4.41 11.23
C LEU A 118 -0.91 -3.27 10.27
N ALA A 119 0.33 -3.18 9.79
CA ALA A 119 0.72 -2.18 8.80
C ALA A 119 0.05 -2.43 7.44
N ALA A 120 -0.09 -3.70 7.01
CA ALA A 120 -0.85 -4.03 5.81
C ALA A 120 -2.29 -3.52 5.90
N LEU A 121 -2.96 -3.75 7.03
CA LEU A 121 -4.33 -3.28 7.28
C LEU A 121 -4.40 -1.75 7.32
N PHE A 122 -3.43 -1.10 7.99
CA PHE A 122 -3.35 0.36 8.05
C PHE A 122 -3.24 0.98 6.64
N PHE A 123 -2.32 0.52 5.81
CA PHE A 123 -2.14 1.05 4.46
C PHE A 123 -3.30 0.73 3.52
N ALA A 124 -3.92 -0.44 3.68
CA ALA A 124 -5.14 -0.79 2.96
C ALA A 124 -6.28 0.18 3.27
N LEU A 125 -6.57 0.43 4.55
CA LEU A 125 -7.61 1.36 4.97
C LEU A 125 -7.27 2.81 4.61
N LEU A 126 -6.00 3.20 4.71
CA LEU A 126 -5.54 4.52 4.28
C LEU A 126 -5.85 4.74 2.79
N MET A 127 -5.53 3.76 1.93
CA MET A 127 -5.83 3.83 0.51
C MET A 127 -7.33 3.83 0.24
N THR A 128 -8.11 2.99 0.95
CA THR A 128 -9.57 2.98 0.87
C THR A 128 -10.15 4.37 1.18
N CYS A 129 -9.70 5.03 2.26
CA CYS A 129 -10.13 6.38 2.60
C CYS A 129 -9.69 7.42 1.56
N ILE A 130 -8.46 7.35 1.07
CA ILE A 130 -7.96 8.24 0.01
C ILE A 130 -8.82 8.09 -1.25
N SER A 131 -9.06 6.86 -1.70
CA SER A 131 -9.86 6.59 -2.89
C SER A 131 -11.29 7.10 -2.76
N TYR A 132 -11.91 6.92 -1.60
CA TYR A 132 -13.28 7.35 -1.39
C TYR A 132 -13.42 8.86 -1.24
N HIS A 133 -12.63 9.50 -0.35
CA HIS A 133 -12.81 10.90 0.01
C HIS A 133 -12.11 11.88 -0.93
N PHE A 134 -10.98 11.49 -1.54
CA PHE A 134 -10.18 12.39 -2.37
C PHE A 134 -10.25 12.05 -3.87
N LEU A 135 -10.27 10.76 -4.24
CA LEU A 135 -10.40 10.36 -5.63
C LEU A 135 -11.86 10.18 -6.05
N HIS A 136 -12.81 10.34 -5.11
CA HIS A 136 -14.25 10.25 -5.33
C HIS A 136 -14.69 8.94 -6.00
N ARG A 137 -13.96 7.86 -5.74
CA ARG A 137 -14.34 6.53 -6.23
C ARG A 137 -15.53 6.00 -5.41
N ASN A 138 -16.39 5.19 -6.02
CA ASN A 138 -17.47 4.55 -5.28
C ASN A 138 -16.92 3.58 -4.20
N ALA A 139 -17.76 3.20 -3.23
CA ALA A 139 -17.34 2.40 -2.08
C ALA A 139 -16.71 1.06 -2.50
N LEU A 140 -17.25 0.36 -3.52
CA LEU A 140 -16.68 -0.90 -3.99
C LEU A 140 -15.26 -0.73 -4.52
N HIS A 141 -15.05 0.23 -5.44
CA HIS A 141 -13.73 0.50 -6.01
C HIS A 141 -12.74 1.01 -4.96
N ALA A 142 -13.19 1.82 -3.99
CA ALA A 142 -12.33 2.27 -2.89
C ALA A 142 -11.83 1.08 -2.04
N TRP A 143 -12.70 0.11 -1.74
CA TRP A 143 -12.29 -1.11 -1.04
C TRP A 143 -11.37 -2.01 -1.88
N LEU A 144 -11.58 -2.07 -3.19
CA LEU A 144 -10.68 -2.80 -4.10
C LEU A 144 -9.30 -2.15 -4.15
N ASP A 145 -9.22 -0.82 -4.18
CA ASP A 145 -7.97 -0.07 -4.13
C ASP A 145 -7.17 -0.43 -2.85
N GLY A 146 -7.85 -0.43 -1.70
CA GLY A 146 -7.24 -0.87 -0.43
C GLY A 146 -6.84 -2.34 -0.44
N PHE A 147 -7.66 -3.22 -1.00
CA PHE A 147 -7.36 -4.65 -1.13
C PHE A 147 -6.09 -4.90 -1.95
N PHE A 148 -5.89 -4.19 -3.06
CA PHE A 148 -4.68 -4.36 -3.88
C PHE A 148 -3.42 -3.87 -3.16
N ILE A 149 -3.50 -2.79 -2.36
CA ILE A 149 -2.40 -2.40 -1.45
C ILE A 149 -2.10 -3.54 -0.46
N ALA A 150 -3.13 -4.09 0.20
CA ALA A 150 -2.96 -5.21 1.14
C ALA A 150 -2.36 -6.45 0.47
N LEU A 151 -2.83 -6.79 -0.74
CA LEU A 151 -2.33 -7.92 -1.52
C LEU A 151 -0.82 -7.82 -1.75
N GLY A 152 -0.36 -6.71 -2.32
CA GLY A 152 1.07 -6.50 -2.55
C GLY A 152 1.88 -6.53 -1.27
N PHE A 153 1.38 -5.89 -0.20
CA PHE A 153 2.01 -5.87 1.11
C PHE A 153 2.17 -7.28 1.70
N VAL A 154 1.10 -8.08 1.69
CA VAL A 154 1.13 -9.47 2.19
C VAL A 154 2.05 -10.34 1.35
N VAL A 155 2.06 -10.19 0.03
CA VAL A 155 3.00 -10.87 -0.87
C VAL A 155 4.45 -10.58 -0.47
N HIS A 156 4.78 -9.33 -0.16
CA HIS A 156 6.10 -8.96 0.32
C HIS A 156 6.47 -9.69 1.63
N LEU A 157 5.58 -9.62 2.65
CA LEU A 157 5.82 -10.28 3.93
C LEU A 157 5.98 -11.80 3.79
N LEU A 158 5.18 -12.44 2.93
CA LEU A 158 5.28 -13.87 2.61
C LEU A 158 6.61 -14.21 1.96
N LEU A 159 7.07 -13.40 1.01
CA LEU A 159 8.38 -13.58 0.38
C LEU A 159 9.51 -13.51 1.41
N ASP A 160 9.47 -12.53 2.29
CA ASP A 160 10.47 -12.40 3.34
C ASP A 160 10.47 -13.60 4.29
N GLU A 161 9.30 -14.15 4.60
CA GLU A 161 9.18 -15.36 5.41
C GLU A 161 9.75 -16.58 4.68
N VAL A 162 9.36 -16.79 3.40
CA VAL A 162 9.86 -17.91 2.59
C VAL A 162 11.38 -17.85 2.42
N TYR A 163 11.94 -16.67 2.14
CA TYR A 163 13.39 -16.48 2.01
C TYR A 163 14.15 -16.50 3.35
N SER A 164 13.43 -16.54 4.48
CA SER A 164 14.03 -16.78 5.79
C SER A 164 14.34 -18.25 6.03
N VAL A 165 13.68 -19.15 5.29
CA VAL A 165 13.95 -20.59 5.30
C VAL A 165 15.07 -20.90 4.31
N ASP A 166 16.22 -21.39 4.79
CA ASP A 166 17.30 -21.84 3.93
C ASP A 166 17.07 -23.31 3.55
N LEU A 167 16.39 -23.51 2.41
CA LEU A 167 16.07 -24.85 1.91
C LEU A 167 17.31 -25.64 1.48
N SER A 168 18.43 -24.96 1.18
CA SER A 168 19.66 -25.63 0.72
C SER A 168 20.50 -26.19 1.88
N ASN A 169 20.38 -25.62 3.08
CA ASN A 169 21.21 -25.99 4.23
C ASN A 169 20.40 -26.50 5.43
N SER A 170 19.10 -26.76 5.27
CA SER A 170 18.17 -27.27 6.30
C SER A 170 18.22 -26.50 7.64
N ARG A 171 18.62 -25.22 7.59
CA ARG A 171 18.72 -24.34 8.77
C ARG A 171 17.66 -23.25 8.67
N MET A 172 16.83 -23.14 9.71
CA MET A 172 15.96 -21.99 9.91
C MET A 172 16.82 -20.79 10.35
N LYS A 173 16.76 -19.71 9.59
CA LYS A 173 17.40 -18.45 10.02
C LYS A 173 16.65 -17.91 11.26
N SER A 174 17.34 -17.20 12.13
CA SER A 174 16.75 -16.56 13.31
C SER A 174 15.64 -15.54 12.99
N SER A 175 15.44 -15.21 11.72
CA SER A 175 14.39 -14.33 11.21
C SER A 175 13.08 -15.04 10.84
N PHE A 176 13.00 -16.39 10.94
CA PHE A 176 11.77 -17.13 10.71
C PHE A 176 10.70 -16.74 11.74
N GLY A 177 9.45 -16.50 11.32
CA GLY A 177 8.37 -16.04 12.18
C GLY A 177 8.40 -14.55 12.50
N THR A 178 9.34 -13.77 11.94
CA THR A 178 9.47 -12.33 12.23
C THR A 178 8.87 -11.43 11.16
N ALA A 179 8.59 -11.94 9.95
CA ALA A 179 8.02 -11.16 8.86
C ALA A 179 6.48 -11.11 8.92
N LEU A 180 5.83 -12.20 9.33
CA LEU A 180 4.37 -12.31 9.48
C LEU A 180 3.87 -11.99 10.89
N LYS A 181 4.58 -11.15 11.65
CA LYS A 181 4.11 -10.73 12.96
C LYS A 181 2.84 -9.86 12.87
N LEU A 182 1.93 -10.02 13.82
CA LEU A 182 0.70 -9.23 13.85
C LEU A 182 0.98 -7.74 14.07
N TYR A 183 1.89 -7.43 15.00
CA TYR A 183 2.33 -6.07 15.33
C TYR A 183 3.78 -6.10 15.84
N SER A 184 4.40 -4.94 16.07
CA SER A 184 5.78 -4.88 16.59
C SER A 184 5.81 -5.07 18.09
N TYR A 185 6.37 -6.19 18.54
CA TYR A 185 6.54 -6.47 19.98
C TYR A 185 7.64 -5.62 20.62
N ASN A 186 8.57 -5.09 19.83
CA ASN A 186 9.72 -4.32 20.33
C ASN A 186 9.38 -2.84 20.55
N ASN A 187 8.27 -2.34 19.99
CA ASN A 187 7.82 -0.96 20.14
C ASN A 187 6.30 -0.93 20.34
N MET A 188 5.86 -1.18 21.56
CA MET A 188 4.44 -1.24 21.91
C MET A 188 3.74 0.12 21.73
N ALA A 189 4.42 1.24 22.00
CA ALA A 189 3.85 2.57 21.82
C ALA A 189 3.53 2.86 20.35
N ALA A 190 4.46 2.56 19.43
CA ALA A 190 4.22 2.73 18.01
C ALA A 190 3.15 1.77 17.49
N SER A 191 3.09 0.54 18.01
CA SER A 191 2.04 -0.42 17.67
C SER A 191 0.67 0.05 18.15
N ALA A 192 0.56 0.57 19.37
CA ALA A 192 -0.68 1.13 19.92
C ALA A 192 -1.16 2.35 19.12
N LEU A 193 -0.24 3.24 18.74
CA LEU A 193 -0.56 4.39 17.87
C LEU A 193 -1.06 3.91 16.49
N MET A 194 -0.41 2.93 15.89
CA MET A 194 -0.85 2.38 14.60
C MET A 194 -2.22 1.72 14.71
N ILE A 195 -2.52 0.97 15.80
CA ILE A 195 -3.85 0.42 16.07
C ILE A 195 -4.89 1.54 16.12
N LEU A 196 -4.62 2.59 16.88
CA LEU A 196 -5.53 3.74 17.01
C LEU A 196 -5.79 4.40 15.65
N CYS A 197 -4.73 4.65 14.87
CA CYS A 197 -4.86 5.20 13.52
C CYS A 197 -5.65 4.26 12.59
N THR A 198 -5.41 2.95 12.67
CA THR A 198 -6.12 1.95 11.88
C THR A 198 -7.62 1.91 12.22
N MET A 199 -7.96 1.98 13.50
CA MET A 199 -9.35 2.08 13.95
C MET A 199 -10.03 3.37 13.48
N THR A 200 -9.32 4.50 13.54
CA THR A 200 -9.83 5.78 13.03
C THR A 200 -10.09 5.71 11.53
N LEU A 201 -9.17 5.15 10.74
CA LEU A 201 -9.34 4.96 9.30
C LEU A 201 -10.51 4.02 8.99
N TYR A 202 -10.68 2.94 9.75
CA TYR A 202 -11.83 2.04 9.57
C TYR A 202 -13.16 2.77 9.81
N TRP A 203 -13.21 3.63 10.81
CA TRP A 203 -14.40 4.44 11.10
C TRP A 203 -14.68 5.50 10.01
N MET A 204 -13.65 6.02 9.36
CA MET A 204 -13.76 6.94 8.22
C MET A 204 -14.03 6.24 6.89
N ALA A 205 -13.75 4.95 6.78
CA ALA A 205 -13.91 4.19 5.54
C ALA A 205 -15.39 4.11 5.12
N PRO A 206 -15.68 4.02 3.81
CA PRO A 206 -17.05 3.83 3.32
C PRO A 206 -17.60 2.47 3.77
N SER A 207 -18.94 2.32 3.73
CA SER A 207 -19.59 1.05 4.06
C SER A 207 -18.98 -0.11 3.26
N PRO A 208 -18.59 -1.24 3.90
CA PRO A 208 -18.06 -2.42 3.21
C PRO A 208 -19.16 -3.27 2.54
N MET A 209 -20.43 -2.91 2.72
CA MET A 209 -21.57 -3.70 2.22
C MET A 209 -21.53 -4.00 0.71
N PRO A 210 -21.08 -3.09 -0.19
CA PRO A 210 -20.94 -3.43 -1.61
C PRO A 210 -19.95 -4.57 -1.86
N LEU A 211 -18.82 -4.59 -1.15
CA LEU A 211 -17.83 -5.65 -1.25
C LEU A 211 -18.38 -6.98 -0.70
N ILE A 212 -19.07 -6.94 0.44
CA ILE A 212 -19.70 -8.11 1.06
C ILE A 212 -20.77 -8.73 0.13
N LYS A 213 -21.60 -7.89 -0.49
CA LYS A 213 -22.62 -8.37 -1.46
C LYS A 213 -22.01 -9.05 -2.67
N VAL A 214 -20.90 -8.50 -3.21
CA VAL A 214 -20.17 -9.13 -4.31
C VAL A 214 -19.62 -10.49 -3.90
N TRP A 215 -19.01 -10.58 -2.72
CA TRP A 215 -18.48 -11.83 -2.19
C TRP A 215 -19.59 -12.89 -2.01
N GLN A 216 -20.73 -12.51 -1.45
CA GLN A 216 -21.90 -13.39 -1.29
C GLN A 216 -22.47 -13.83 -2.64
N GLY A 217 -22.61 -12.91 -3.61
CA GLY A 217 -23.07 -13.23 -4.97
C GLY A 217 -22.12 -14.18 -5.70
N ALA A 218 -20.82 -13.98 -5.59
CA ALA A 218 -19.83 -14.86 -6.20
C ALA A 218 -19.88 -16.29 -5.62
N GLN A 219 -20.11 -16.45 -4.32
CA GLN A 219 -20.25 -17.78 -3.72
C GLN A 219 -21.49 -18.53 -4.28
N TRP A 220 -22.60 -17.86 -4.46
CA TRP A 220 -23.80 -18.49 -5.01
C TRP A 220 -23.65 -18.92 -6.48
N SER A 221 -22.94 -18.13 -7.29
CA SER A 221 -22.72 -18.46 -8.70
C SER A 221 -21.79 -19.67 -8.91
N LEU A 222 -20.88 -19.95 -7.97
CA LEU A 222 -20.00 -21.12 -8.03
C LEU A 222 -20.73 -22.44 -7.68
N PHE A 223 -21.88 -22.37 -7.02
CA PHE A 223 -22.68 -23.54 -6.62
C PHE A 223 -23.93 -23.75 -7.48
N GLN A 224 -24.19 -22.90 -8.48
CA GLN A 224 -25.24 -23.16 -9.45
C GLN A 224 -24.71 -24.12 -10.52
N PRO A 225 -25.32 -25.32 -10.69
CA PRO A 225 -24.99 -26.19 -11.81
C PRO A 225 -25.36 -25.44 -13.10
N SER A 226 -24.39 -25.39 -14.04
CA SER A 226 -24.63 -24.95 -15.41
C SER A 226 -25.70 -25.82 -16.02
N ILE A 227 -26.93 -25.28 -16.12
CA ILE A 227 -28.05 -25.87 -16.85
C ILE A 227 -27.78 -25.70 -18.35
#